data_029b2aa4b00eff5330f5a40aa09e8ce5
#
_entry.id   029b2aa4b00eff5330f5a40aa09e8ce5
#
_cell.length_a   1.000
_cell.length_b   1.000
_cell.length_c   1.000
_cell.angle_alpha   90.00
_cell.angle_beta   90.00
_cell.angle_gamma   90.00
#
_symmetry.space_group_name_H-M   'P 1'
#
loop_
_entity.id
_entity.type
_entity.pdbx_description
1 polymer ?
#
loop_
_entity_poly.entity_id
_entity_poly.type
_entity_poly.pdbx_seq_one_letter_code
_entity_poly.pdbx_strand_id
1 'polypeptide(L)'
;MQRVPNQPFTRPARFSEAEWQARVQLAAAYRIFDHLGWTELIYNHISLRVPGEDGHFLINPFGLHYREVCASNLVKIDLDGNVIGHSDWPINPAGFTFHSAIHAALPDAHCVMHVHTTPTMAVCCSRDGLSFSNFYSAQLYGKIAYHDFEGITVHLEEGRRIVESAGGRPVLLLRNHGPVTIGATLAQTFSLMWLLNRACEVQVATHAIGDALPIAPPVLEGCVRDSLNFDPRHGAGQDAFDALQRIVDRIDPGYRA
;
A
#
# COMPACT_ATOMS: atom_id res chain seq x y z
N MET A 1 -30.46 -5.65 9.05
CA MET A 1 -29.60 -4.66 8.37
C MET A 1 -30.50 -3.65 7.65
N GLN A 2 -30.65 -2.46 8.19
CA GLN A 2 -31.39 -1.40 7.50
C GLN A 2 -30.56 -0.92 6.30
N ARG A 3 -31.15 -0.93 5.11
CA ARG A 3 -30.55 -0.28 3.93
C ARG A 3 -30.44 1.22 4.20
N VAL A 4 -29.21 1.72 4.27
CA VAL A 4 -28.96 3.16 4.25
C VAL A 4 -29.49 3.69 2.92
N PRO A 5 -30.34 4.76 2.90
CA PRO A 5 -30.82 5.33 1.66
C PRO A 5 -29.65 5.78 0.79
N ASN A 6 -29.79 5.56 -0.50
CA ASN A 6 -28.82 5.92 -1.55
C ASN A 6 -28.77 7.48 -1.69
N GLN A 7 -28.26 8.19 -0.67
CA GLN A 7 -27.94 9.60 -0.82
C GLN A 7 -26.58 9.68 -1.56
N PRO A 8 -26.52 10.44 -2.64
CA PRO A 8 -25.24 10.67 -3.31
C PRO A 8 -24.30 11.36 -2.33
N PHE A 9 -23.13 10.77 -2.08
CA PHE A 9 -22.10 11.39 -1.26
C PHE A 9 -21.62 12.66 -1.95
N THR A 10 -21.92 13.80 -1.33
CA THR A 10 -21.64 15.11 -1.91
C THR A 10 -20.24 15.55 -1.49
N ARG A 11 -19.42 15.93 -2.46
CA ARG A 11 -18.10 16.49 -2.21
C ARG A 11 -18.22 17.77 -1.36
N PRO A 12 -17.55 17.84 -0.20
CA PRO A 12 -17.46 19.09 0.57
C PRO A 12 -16.77 20.20 -0.25
N ALA A 13 -17.30 21.42 -0.19
CA ALA A 13 -16.81 22.55 -0.99
C ALA A 13 -15.33 22.90 -0.74
N ARG A 14 -14.79 22.51 0.42
CA ARG A 14 -13.38 22.74 0.78
C ARG A 14 -12.36 21.90 -0.01
N PHE A 15 -12.79 20.86 -0.70
CA PHE A 15 -11.91 19.98 -1.48
C PHE A 15 -12.09 20.26 -2.97
N SER A 16 -11.00 20.30 -3.74
CA SER A 16 -11.07 20.28 -5.20
C SER A 16 -11.66 18.95 -5.69
N GLU A 17 -12.12 18.90 -6.93
CA GLU A 17 -12.63 17.64 -7.52
C GLU A 17 -11.51 16.57 -7.56
N ALA A 18 -10.30 16.95 -7.98
CA ALA A 18 -9.17 16.03 -8.06
C ALA A 18 -8.76 15.48 -6.69
N GLU A 19 -8.70 16.34 -5.66
CA GLU A 19 -8.42 15.92 -4.28
C GLU A 19 -9.53 14.99 -3.78
N TRP A 20 -10.81 15.32 -4.05
CA TRP A 20 -11.92 14.49 -3.58
C TRP A 20 -11.90 13.09 -4.19
N GLN A 21 -11.62 12.97 -5.49
CA GLN A 21 -11.46 11.66 -6.13
C GLN A 21 -10.30 10.87 -5.54
N ALA A 22 -9.17 11.50 -5.27
CA ALA A 22 -8.05 10.85 -4.58
C ALA A 22 -8.44 10.37 -3.17
N ARG A 23 -9.20 11.17 -2.42
CA ARG A 23 -9.72 10.82 -1.09
C ARG A 23 -10.65 9.60 -1.16
N VAL A 24 -11.59 9.58 -2.10
CA VAL A 24 -12.50 8.45 -2.31
C VAL A 24 -11.73 7.18 -2.68
N GLN A 25 -10.75 7.27 -3.58
CA GLN A 25 -9.92 6.13 -3.97
C GLN A 25 -9.08 5.59 -2.79
N LEU A 26 -8.46 6.48 -2.01
CA LEU A 26 -7.69 6.08 -0.85
C LEU A 26 -8.56 5.46 0.24
N ALA A 27 -9.72 6.04 0.52
CA ALA A 27 -10.68 5.48 1.47
C ALA A 27 -11.22 4.10 1.00
N ALA A 28 -11.41 3.92 -0.32
CA ALA A 28 -11.73 2.61 -0.88
C ALA A 28 -10.61 1.59 -0.62
N ALA A 29 -9.33 1.99 -0.75
CA ALA A 29 -8.21 1.10 -0.44
C ALA A 29 -8.23 0.65 1.02
N TYR A 30 -8.47 1.54 1.97
CA TYR A 30 -8.62 1.19 3.39
C TYR A 30 -9.77 0.19 3.61
N ARG A 31 -10.89 0.39 2.94
CA ARG A 31 -12.04 -0.53 3.00
C ARG A 31 -11.74 -1.89 2.37
N ILE A 32 -10.97 -1.91 1.28
CA ILE A 32 -10.49 -3.15 0.64
C ILE A 32 -9.51 -3.89 1.56
N PHE A 33 -8.59 -3.19 2.21
CA PHE A 33 -7.64 -3.80 3.16
C PHE A 33 -8.37 -4.42 4.36
N ASP A 34 -9.40 -3.75 4.88
CA ASP A 34 -10.26 -4.33 5.92
C ASP A 34 -10.99 -5.59 5.41
N HIS A 35 -11.53 -5.55 4.19
CA HIS A 35 -12.20 -6.68 3.57
C HIS A 35 -11.28 -7.89 3.37
N LEU A 36 -10.00 -7.64 3.06
CA LEU A 36 -8.98 -8.69 2.90
C LEU A 36 -8.36 -9.16 4.22
N GLY A 37 -8.71 -8.54 5.35
CA GLY A 37 -8.12 -8.85 6.64
C GLY A 37 -6.68 -8.35 6.80
N TRP A 38 -6.28 -7.30 6.08
CA TRP A 38 -4.94 -6.72 6.11
C TRP A 38 -4.83 -5.53 7.07
N THR A 39 -5.63 -5.54 8.10
CA THR A 39 -5.59 -4.52 9.17
C THR A 39 -4.68 -4.97 10.29
N GLU A 40 -4.03 -4.01 10.96
CA GLU A 40 -3.28 -4.23 12.19
C GLU A 40 -3.75 -3.20 13.22
N LEU A 41 -4.94 -3.42 13.78
CA LEU A 41 -5.63 -2.45 14.65
C LEU A 41 -5.71 -1.08 13.95
N ILE A 42 -4.90 -0.11 14.44
CA ILE A 42 -4.83 1.27 13.91
C ILE A 42 -3.46 1.61 13.31
N TYR A 43 -2.54 0.64 13.20
CA TYR A 43 -1.11 0.93 13.01
C TYR A 43 -0.64 0.95 11.55
N ASN A 44 -1.24 0.16 10.67
CA ASN A 44 -0.89 0.17 9.25
C ASN A 44 -1.30 1.49 8.59
N HIS A 45 -0.66 1.83 7.47
CA HIS A 45 -0.91 3.09 6.78
C HIS A 45 -0.71 2.99 5.26
N ILE A 46 -1.49 3.79 4.56
CA ILE A 46 -1.40 3.98 3.12
C ILE A 46 -1.40 5.48 2.87
N SER A 47 -0.51 5.97 2.01
CA SER A 47 -0.51 7.37 1.60
C SER A 47 -0.65 7.52 0.10
N LEU A 48 -1.25 8.62 -0.32
CA LEU A 48 -1.50 8.96 -1.73
C LEU A 48 -1.24 10.44 -1.95
N ARG A 49 -0.42 10.79 -2.96
CA ARG A 49 -0.21 12.19 -3.36
C ARG A 49 -1.53 12.84 -3.76
N VAL A 50 -1.67 14.12 -3.43
CA VAL A 50 -2.79 14.94 -3.88
C VAL A 50 -2.54 15.37 -5.33
N PRO A 51 -3.43 15.04 -6.28
CA PRO A 51 -3.21 15.41 -7.67
C PRO A 51 -3.19 16.93 -7.85
N GLY A 52 -2.16 17.43 -8.55
CA GLY A 52 -1.99 18.86 -8.83
C GLY A 52 -1.48 19.71 -7.65
N GLU A 53 -1.11 19.08 -6.53
CA GLU A 53 -0.52 19.75 -5.38
C GLU A 53 0.86 19.15 -5.08
N ASP A 54 1.92 19.89 -5.38
CA ASP A 54 3.27 19.42 -5.09
C ASP A 54 3.54 19.36 -3.59
N GLY A 55 4.15 18.26 -3.14
CA GLY A 55 4.55 18.07 -1.74
C GLY A 55 3.42 17.73 -0.76
N HIS A 56 2.17 17.58 -1.23
CA HIS A 56 1.06 17.19 -0.38
C HIS A 56 0.62 15.75 -0.62
N PHE A 57 0.26 15.04 0.46
CA PHE A 57 -0.30 13.70 0.38
C PHE A 57 -1.36 13.43 1.45
N LEU A 58 -2.21 12.46 1.17
CA LEU A 58 -3.27 11.98 2.05
C LEU A 58 -2.79 10.75 2.81
N ILE A 59 -3.19 10.63 4.07
CA ILE A 59 -2.93 9.46 4.92
C ILE A 59 -4.14 9.23 5.84
N ASN A 60 -4.26 8.03 6.43
CA ASN A 60 -5.32 7.75 7.39
C ASN A 60 -5.18 8.54 8.69
N PRO A 61 -6.30 8.92 9.31
CA PRO A 61 -6.30 9.47 10.66
C PRO A 61 -5.82 8.41 11.65
N PHE A 62 -4.81 8.73 12.46
CA PHE A 62 -4.30 7.81 13.48
C PHE A 62 -5.26 7.75 14.67
N GLY A 63 -5.60 6.55 15.06
CA GLY A 63 -6.61 6.26 16.08
C GLY A 63 -7.91 5.69 15.54
N LEU A 64 -8.12 5.75 14.22
CA LEU A 64 -9.27 5.13 13.56
C LEU A 64 -8.90 3.77 12.97
N HIS A 65 -9.80 2.80 13.14
CA HIS A 65 -9.74 1.55 12.41
C HIS A 65 -10.05 1.78 10.92
N TYR A 66 -9.57 0.92 10.03
CA TYR A 66 -9.79 1.06 8.58
C TYR A 66 -11.26 1.14 8.17
N ARG A 67 -12.17 0.54 8.95
CA ARG A 67 -13.63 0.68 8.76
C ARG A 67 -14.18 2.07 9.00
N GLU A 68 -13.48 2.87 9.78
CA GLU A 68 -13.89 4.23 10.15
C GLU A 68 -13.30 5.28 9.20
N VAL A 69 -12.32 4.87 8.36
CA VAL A 69 -11.72 5.77 7.37
C VAL A 69 -12.71 6.04 6.25
N CYS A 70 -12.95 7.33 5.98
CA CYS A 70 -13.76 7.80 4.86
C CYS A 70 -13.09 8.99 4.16
N ALA A 71 -13.58 9.35 2.99
CA ALA A 71 -12.96 10.38 2.15
C ALA A 71 -12.80 11.73 2.87
N SER A 72 -13.79 12.12 3.70
CA SER A 72 -13.78 13.41 4.40
C SER A 72 -12.87 13.46 5.62
N ASN A 73 -12.51 12.32 6.23
CA ASN A 73 -11.67 12.29 7.43
C ASN A 73 -10.19 11.99 7.16
N LEU A 74 -9.82 11.62 5.93
CA LEU A 74 -8.42 11.48 5.54
C LEU A 74 -7.65 12.77 5.84
N VAL A 75 -6.45 12.63 6.40
CA VAL A 75 -5.60 13.77 6.75
C VAL A 75 -4.74 14.15 5.55
N LYS A 76 -4.74 15.43 5.17
CA LYS A 76 -3.81 15.99 4.19
C LYS A 76 -2.61 16.58 4.93
N ILE A 77 -1.40 16.20 4.55
CA ILE A 77 -0.14 16.67 5.15
C ILE A 77 0.85 17.07 4.07
N ASP A 78 1.80 17.92 4.45
CA ASP A 78 2.98 18.21 3.65
C ASP A 78 4.14 17.23 3.96
N LEU A 79 5.28 17.44 3.30
CA LEU A 79 6.47 16.60 3.49
C LEU A 79 7.16 16.82 4.84
N ASP A 80 6.82 17.87 5.57
CA ASP A 80 7.32 18.16 6.92
C ASP A 80 6.40 17.64 8.02
N GLY A 81 5.23 17.07 7.65
CA GLY A 81 4.24 16.52 8.57
C GLY A 81 3.22 17.52 9.10
N ASN A 82 3.21 18.75 8.56
CA ASN A 82 2.18 19.72 8.93
C ASN A 82 0.85 19.35 8.31
N VAL A 83 -0.22 19.39 9.11
CA VAL A 83 -1.57 19.17 8.63
C VAL A 83 -2.02 20.35 7.78
N ILE A 84 -2.41 20.08 6.55
CA ILE A 84 -2.93 21.08 5.62
C ILE A 84 -4.46 21.14 5.74
N GLY A 85 -4.96 22.27 6.23
CA GLY A 85 -6.36 22.44 6.55
C GLY A 85 -6.70 21.97 7.96
N HIS A 86 -7.85 21.30 8.13
CA HIS A 86 -8.33 20.84 9.43
C HIS A 86 -8.46 19.31 9.47
N SER A 87 -8.03 18.74 10.58
CA SER A 87 -8.27 17.34 10.93
C SER A 87 -8.57 17.22 12.42
N ASP A 88 -9.56 16.41 12.77
CA ASP A 88 -9.87 16.07 14.18
C ASP A 88 -8.93 15.01 14.75
N TRP A 89 -8.09 14.41 13.89
CA TRP A 89 -7.23 13.28 14.22
C TRP A 89 -5.76 13.59 13.92
N PRO A 90 -4.82 13.08 14.74
CA PRO A 90 -3.40 13.15 14.44
C PRO A 90 -3.02 12.17 13.30
N ILE A 91 -1.78 12.27 12.84
CA ILE A 91 -1.13 11.28 11.96
C ILE A 91 -0.28 10.32 12.77
N ASN A 92 -0.03 9.12 12.22
CA ASN A 92 0.91 8.16 12.79
C ASN A 92 2.35 8.64 12.56
N PRO A 93 3.15 8.96 13.62
CA PRO A 93 4.53 9.41 13.44
C PRO A 93 5.42 8.41 12.69
N ALA A 94 5.26 7.10 12.96
CA ALA A 94 6.03 6.06 12.26
C ALA A 94 5.67 6.00 10.77
N GLY A 95 4.37 6.07 10.46
CA GLY A 95 3.90 6.14 9.07
C GLY A 95 4.38 7.38 8.35
N PHE A 96 4.36 8.53 9.02
CA PHE A 96 4.88 9.78 8.44
C PHE A 96 6.37 9.64 8.08
N THR A 97 7.20 9.14 8.98
CA THR A 97 8.67 9.15 8.87
C THR A 97 9.17 8.60 7.53
N PHE A 98 8.75 7.42 7.13
CA PHE A 98 9.27 6.86 5.88
C PHE A 98 8.39 7.13 4.65
N HIS A 99 7.07 7.35 4.80
CA HIS A 99 6.22 7.76 3.67
C HIS A 99 6.61 9.13 3.14
N SER A 100 6.86 10.12 4.02
CA SER A 100 7.32 11.45 3.61
C SER A 100 8.67 11.38 2.91
N ALA A 101 9.63 10.58 3.44
CA ALA A 101 10.93 10.40 2.82
C ALA A 101 10.83 9.79 1.42
N ILE A 102 9.98 8.75 1.24
CA ILE A 102 9.74 8.13 -0.06
C ILE A 102 9.08 9.13 -1.02
N HIS A 103 8.03 9.83 -0.59
CA HIS A 103 7.36 10.84 -1.40
C HIS A 103 8.30 12.01 -1.78
N ALA A 104 9.20 12.43 -0.89
CA ALA A 104 10.16 13.49 -1.18
C ALA A 104 11.23 13.07 -2.20
N ALA A 105 11.75 11.84 -2.06
CA ALA A 105 12.89 11.38 -2.84
C ALA A 105 12.51 10.79 -4.20
N LEU A 106 11.30 10.23 -4.34
CA LEU A 106 10.86 9.50 -5.53
C LEU A 106 9.66 10.23 -6.18
N PRO A 107 9.86 11.03 -7.23
CA PRO A 107 8.78 11.79 -7.89
C PRO A 107 7.63 10.90 -8.37
N ASP A 108 7.93 9.69 -8.85
CA ASP A 108 6.95 8.72 -9.33
C ASP A 108 6.28 7.91 -8.21
N ALA A 109 6.67 8.09 -6.95
CA ALA A 109 6.00 7.47 -5.80
C ALA A 109 4.70 8.22 -5.49
N HIS A 110 3.64 7.97 -6.27
CA HIS A 110 2.34 8.59 -6.02
C HIS A 110 1.58 7.91 -4.88
N CYS A 111 1.79 6.62 -4.68
CA CYS A 111 1.19 5.85 -3.59
C CYS A 111 2.24 5.01 -2.87
N VAL A 112 2.14 4.95 -1.54
CA VAL A 112 2.96 4.09 -0.67
C VAL A 112 2.03 3.30 0.24
N MET A 113 2.21 1.98 0.33
CA MET A 113 1.43 1.09 1.18
C MET A 113 2.32 0.27 2.10
N HIS A 114 1.91 0.13 3.35
CA HIS A 114 2.59 -0.67 4.35
C HIS A 114 1.59 -1.50 5.15
N VAL A 115 1.90 -2.78 5.37
CA VAL A 115 1.06 -3.74 6.10
C VAL A 115 1.90 -4.65 6.99
N HIS A 116 1.25 -5.31 7.95
CA HIS A 116 1.84 -6.31 8.84
C HIS A 116 1.10 -7.65 8.74
N THR A 117 0.73 -8.11 7.55
CA THR A 117 0.09 -9.43 7.44
C THR A 117 1.05 -10.53 7.91
N THR A 118 0.55 -11.53 8.61
CA THR A 118 1.37 -12.61 9.15
C THR A 118 2.32 -13.25 8.12
N PRO A 119 1.87 -13.59 6.87
CA PRO A 119 2.78 -14.20 5.90
C PRO A 119 3.88 -13.24 5.42
N THR A 120 3.58 -11.96 5.24
CA THR A 120 4.61 -10.99 4.83
C THR A 120 5.60 -10.71 5.97
N MET A 121 5.11 -10.61 7.21
CA MET A 121 5.96 -10.50 8.40
C MET A 121 6.88 -11.71 8.52
N ALA A 122 6.38 -12.94 8.35
CA ALA A 122 7.18 -14.16 8.43
C ALA A 122 8.34 -14.13 7.42
N VAL A 123 8.08 -13.69 6.18
CA VAL A 123 9.12 -13.56 5.16
C VAL A 123 10.10 -12.43 5.47
N CYS A 124 9.63 -11.28 6.00
CA CYS A 124 10.50 -10.20 6.45
C CYS A 124 11.43 -10.65 7.61
N CYS A 125 10.99 -11.57 8.45
CA CYS A 125 11.78 -12.14 9.56
C CYS A 125 12.70 -13.27 9.11
N SER A 126 12.52 -13.84 7.92
CA SER A 126 13.33 -14.93 7.44
C SER A 126 14.71 -14.45 6.94
N ARG A 127 15.76 -15.22 7.20
CA ARG A 127 17.14 -14.89 6.77
C ARG A 127 17.21 -14.66 5.26
N ASP A 128 16.62 -15.56 4.48
CA ASP A 128 16.75 -15.58 3.01
C ASP A 128 15.73 -14.65 2.32
N GLY A 129 14.73 -14.16 3.08
CA GLY A 129 13.69 -13.30 2.55
C GLY A 129 12.74 -14.01 1.57
N LEU A 130 12.28 -13.31 0.54
CA LEU A 130 11.35 -13.84 -0.45
C LEU A 130 12.06 -14.75 -1.46
N SER A 131 11.61 -16.00 -1.58
CA SER A 131 12.03 -16.92 -2.63
C SER A 131 11.21 -16.73 -3.90
N PHE A 132 11.86 -16.86 -5.07
CA PHE A 132 11.19 -16.78 -6.37
C PHE A 132 10.81 -18.17 -6.88
N SER A 133 10.07 -18.93 -6.06
CA SER A 133 9.73 -20.35 -6.31
C SER A 133 8.24 -20.60 -6.53
N ASN A 134 7.42 -19.54 -6.69
CA ASN A 134 6.00 -19.67 -6.96
C ASN A 134 5.52 -18.64 -7.99
N PHE A 135 4.31 -18.85 -8.53
CA PHE A 135 3.71 -18.03 -9.57
C PHE A 135 3.66 -16.54 -9.23
N TYR A 136 3.35 -16.20 -7.96
CA TYR A 136 3.23 -14.79 -7.53
C TYR A 136 4.60 -14.15 -7.34
N SER A 137 5.53 -14.84 -6.69
CA SER A 137 6.89 -14.32 -6.47
C SER A 137 7.68 -14.19 -7.77
N ALA A 138 7.44 -15.07 -8.77
CA ALA A 138 8.09 -14.98 -10.07
C ALA A 138 7.84 -13.63 -10.77
N GLN A 139 6.67 -13.02 -10.60
CA GLN A 139 6.33 -11.71 -11.16
C GLN A 139 7.01 -10.54 -10.44
N LEU A 140 7.55 -10.79 -9.26
CA LEU A 140 8.29 -9.83 -8.44
C LEU A 140 9.82 -9.97 -8.59
N TYR A 141 10.31 -10.86 -9.45
CA TYR A 141 11.72 -11.06 -9.66
C TYR A 141 12.43 -9.77 -10.08
N GLY A 142 13.51 -9.42 -9.37
CA GLY A 142 14.27 -8.18 -9.59
C GLY A 142 13.60 -6.89 -9.05
N LYS A 143 12.38 -6.98 -8.50
CA LYS A 143 11.62 -5.82 -7.97
C LYS A 143 11.74 -5.66 -6.45
N ILE A 144 12.43 -6.58 -5.75
CA ILE A 144 12.50 -6.61 -4.29
C ILE A 144 13.79 -5.97 -3.80
N ALA A 145 13.69 -5.12 -2.80
CA ALA A 145 14.79 -4.61 -1.99
C ALA A 145 14.59 -4.98 -0.52
N TYR A 146 15.65 -4.82 0.28
CA TYR A 146 15.62 -5.09 1.72
C TYR A 146 16.23 -3.93 2.48
N HIS A 147 15.69 -3.65 3.65
CA HIS A 147 16.24 -2.70 4.63
C HIS A 147 16.36 -3.40 5.98
N ASP A 148 17.51 -3.27 6.63
CA ASP A 148 17.76 -3.89 7.93
C ASP A 148 16.94 -3.20 9.03
N PHE A 149 16.57 -3.95 10.07
CA PHE A 149 15.76 -3.46 11.16
C PHE A 149 16.54 -2.51 12.07
N GLU A 150 16.09 -1.28 12.18
CA GLU A 150 16.70 -0.25 13.03
C GLU A 150 15.83 0.09 14.28
N GLY A 151 14.74 -0.65 14.51
CA GLY A 151 13.80 -0.41 15.60
C GLY A 151 12.45 0.10 15.12
N ILE A 152 11.72 0.82 15.99
CA ILE A 152 10.47 1.48 15.60
C ILE A 152 10.82 2.72 14.78
N THR A 153 10.34 2.80 13.55
CA THR A 153 10.67 3.85 12.56
C THR A 153 10.05 5.20 12.94
N VAL A 154 10.67 5.91 13.86
CA VAL A 154 10.25 7.24 14.32
C VAL A 154 11.33 8.33 14.12
N HIS A 155 12.50 7.93 13.62
CA HIS A 155 13.63 8.83 13.39
C HIS A 155 13.74 9.19 11.91
N LEU A 156 13.73 10.48 11.58
CA LEU A 156 13.73 10.98 10.19
C LEU A 156 14.95 10.50 9.37
N GLU A 157 16.11 10.31 10.03
CA GLU A 157 17.33 9.83 9.37
C GLU A 157 17.17 8.40 8.83
N GLU A 158 16.35 7.55 9.48
CA GLU A 158 16.04 6.22 8.98
C GLU A 158 15.27 6.28 7.65
N GLY A 159 14.36 7.26 7.51
CA GLY A 159 13.61 7.46 6.27
C GLY A 159 14.52 7.61 5.04
N ARG A 160 15.64 8.34 5.15
CA ARG A 160 16.62 8.46 4.07
C ARG A 160 17.29 7.12 3.76
N ARG A 161 17.71 6.36 4.78
CA ARG A 161 18.33 5.03 4.59
C ARG A 161 17.35 4.02 3.99
N ILE A 162 16.07 4.12 4.33
CA ILE A 162 14.99 3.32 3.72
C ILE A 162 14.91 3.60 2.21
N VAL A 163 14.94 4.87 1.80
CA VAL A 163 14.95 5.27 0.39
C VAL A 163 16.20 4.76 -0.33
N GLU A 164 17.38 4.89 0.28
CA GLU A 164 18.64 4.37 -0.25
C GLU A 164 18.58 2.86 -0.45
N SER A 165 18.06 2.14 0.55
CA SER A 165 17.87 0.68 0.51
C SER A 165 16.90 0.24 -0.58
N ALA A 166 15.82 1.00 -0.82
CA ALA A 166 14.87 0.72 -1.88
C ALA A 166 15.54 0.72 -3.26
N GLY A 167 16.49 1.63 -3.49
CA GLY A 167 17.29 1.68 -4.73
C GLY A 167 16.43 1.76 -6.00
N GLY A 168 15.28 2.45 -5.93
CA GLY A 168 14.32 2.56 -7.02
C GLY A 168 13.44 1.31 -7.24
N ARG A 169 13.53 0.29 -6.41
CA ARG A 169 12.66 -0.89 -6.51
C ARG A 169 11.30 -0.61 -5.89
N PRO A 170 10.21 -1.12 -6.50
CA PRO A 170 8.84 -0.82 -6.07
C PRO A 170 8.38 -1.62 -4.85
N VAL A 171 9.15 -2.61 -4.40
CA VAL A 171 8.83 -3.43 -3.23
C VAL A 171 10.04 -3.46 -2.29
N LEU A 172 9.83 -3.05 -1.05
CA LEU A 172 10.85 -3.06 -0.02
C LEU A 172 10.39 -3.91 1.16
N LEU A 173 11.20 -4.90 1.54
CA LEU A 173 10.98 -5.69 2.74
C LEU A 173 11.82 -5.09 3.87
N LEU A 174 11.16 -4.44 4.83
CA LEU A 174 11.78 -4.02 6.08
C LEU A 174 11.98 -5.27 6.93
N ARG A 175 13.22 -5.66 7.15
CA ARG A 175 13.55 -6.87 7.91
C ARG A 175 12.97 -6.80 9.32
N ASN A 176 12.39 -7.90 9.79
CA ASN A 176 11.75 -8.01 11.12
C ASN A 176 10.60 -7.01 11.36
N HIS A 177 10.08 -6.35 10.31
CA HIS A 177 9.06 -5.33 10.46
C HIS A 177 7.85 -5.57 9.54
N GLY A 178 8.02 -5.43 8.22
CA GLY A 178 6.91 -5.61 7.26
C GLY A 178 7.25 -5.05 5.88
N PRO A 179 6.42 -5.29 4.87
CA PRO A 179 6.66 -4.81 3.51
C PRO A 179 6.19 -3.38 3.29
N VAL A 180 6.85 -2.71 2.35
CA VAL A 180 6.41 -1.45 1.74
C VAL A 180 6.29 -1.66 0.24
N THR A 181 5.21 -1.19 -0.36
CA THR A 181 5.07 -1.11 -1.82
C THR A 181 4.90 0.33 -2.26
N ILE A 182 5.51 0.67 -3.41
CA ILE A 182 5.61 2.02 -3.96
C ILE A 182 5.17 1.95 -5.43
N GLY A 183 4.33 2.87 -5.85
CA GLY A 183 3.86 2.88 -7.24
C GLY A 183 3.35 4.23 -7.73
N ALA A 184 3.24 4.34 -9.05
CA ALA A 184 2.76 5.53 -9.74
C ALA A 184 1.23 5.71 -9.65
N THR A 185 0.49 4.66 -9.27
CA THR A 185 -0.95 4.72 -9.01
C THR A 185 -1.30 3.87 -7.79
N LEU A 186 -2.42 4.20 -7.16
CA LEU A 186 -2.95 3.43 -6.04
C LEU A 186 -3.22 1.96 -6.43
N ALA A 187 -3.81 1.73 -7.61
CA ALA A 187 -4.11 0.40 -8.11
C ALA A 187 -2.85 -0.43 -8.38
N GLN A 188 -1.81 0.16 -8.97
CA GLN A 188 -0.52 -0.49 -9.17
C GLN A 188 0.14 -0.87 -7.84
N THR A 189 0.15 0.05 -6.88
CA THR A 189 0.74 -0.17 -5.55
C THR A 189 0.00 -1.29 -4.81
N PHE A 190 -1.33 -1.29 -4.89
CA PHE A 190 -2.18 -2.36 -4.36
C PHE A 190 -1.86 -3.71 -5.01
N SER A 191 -1.73 -3.75 -6.34
CA SER A 191 -1.41 -4.99 -7.08
C SER A 191 -0.07 -5.58 -6.64
N LEU A 192 0.94 -4.73 -6.43
CA LEU A 192 2.25 -5.16 -5.91
C LEU A 192 2.12 -5.75 -4.49
N MET A 193 1.35 -5.10 -3.61
CA MET A 193 1.11 -5.59 -2.25
C MET A 193 0.35 -6.91 -2.26
N TRP A 194 -0.66 -7.03 -3.13
CA TRP A 194 -1.43 -8.26 -3.26
C TRP A 194 -0.56 -9.43 -3.77
N LEU A 195 0.23 -9.21 -4.82
CA LEU A 195 1.18 -10.20 -5.33
C LEU A 195 2.18 -10.64 -4.25
N LEU A 196 2.73 -9.68 -3.52
CA LEU A 196 3.69 -9.96 -2.45
C LEU A 196 3.04 -10.78 -1.33
N ASN A 197 1.86 -10.38 -0.87
CA ASN A 197 1.15 -11.11 0.18
C ASN A 197 0.86 -12.56 -0.25
N ARG A 198 0.36 -12.76 -1.48
CA ARG A 198 0.12 -14.10 -2.03
C ARG A 198 1.42 -14.91 -2.17
N ALA A 199 2.51 -14.27 -2.62
CA ALA A 199 3.82 -14.91 -2.71
C ALA A 199 4.32 -15.42 -1.35
N CYS A 200 4.17 -14.58 -0.31
CA CYS A 200 4.54 -14.92 1.06
C CYS A 200 3.66 -16.03 1.65
N GLU A 201 2.33 -15.99 1.44
CA GLU A 201 1.42 -17.06 1.87
C GLU A 201 1.82 -18.42 1.28
N VAL A 202 2.09 -18.46 -0.03
CA VAL A 202 2.52 -19.68 -0.71
C VAL A 202 3.89 -20.12 -0.21
N GLN A 203 4.83 -19.21 -0.03
CA GLN A 203 6.16 -19.55 0.51
C GLN A 203 6.08 -20.21 1.88
N VAL A 204 5.35 -19.59 2.82
CA VAL A 204 5.17 -20.12 4.19
C VAL A 204 4.51 -21.49 4.15
N ALA A 205 3.45 -21.67 3.35
CA ALA A 205 2.77 -22.94 3.20
C ALA A 205 3.67 -24.01 2.57
N THR A 206 4.47 -23.67 1.56
CA THR A 206 5.43 -24.58 0.92
C THR A 206 6.48 -25.08 1.90
N HIS A 207 7.08 -24.18 2.69
CA HIS A 207 8.11 -24.55 3.68
C HIS A 207 7.55 -25.46 4.78
N ALA A 208 6.25 -25.42 5.04
CA ALA A 208 5.61 -26.34 6.01
C ALA A 208 5.49 -27.78 5.49
N ILE A 209 5.57 -28.02 4.19
CA ILE A 209 5.42 -29.34 3.55
C ILE A 209 6.71 -29.85 2.90
N GLY A 210 7.74 -29.03 2.75
CA GLY A 210 9.04 -29.44 2.20
C GLY A 210 9.79 -28.29 1.50
N ASP A 211 10.76 -28.67 0.69
CA ASP A 211 11.56 -27.73 -0.08
C ASP A 211 10.83 -27.23 -1.33
N ALA A 212 11.01 -25.97 -1.64
CA ALA A 212 10.43 -25.38 -2.84
C ALA A 212 11.17 -25.81 -4.12
N LEU A 213 10.43 -26.06 -5.19
CA LEU A 213 11.03 -26.29 -6.51
C LEU A 213 11.57 -24.96 -7.06
N PRO A 214 12.84 -24.91 -7.48
CA PRO A 214 13.43 -23.70 -8.06
C PRO A 214 12.84 -23.41 -9.45
N ILE A 215 12.66 -22.11 -9.76
CA ILE A 215 12.31 -21.63 -11.10
C ILE A 215 13.59 -21.08 -11.75
N ALA A 216 13.87 -21.50 -12.98
CA ALA A 216 15.07 -21.06 -13.70
C ALA A 216 15.00 -19.55 -14.00
N PRO A 217 16.13 -18.80 -13.89
CA PRO A 217 16.15 -17.36 -14.10
C PRO A 217 15.53 -16.88 -15.42
N PRO A 218 15.72 -17.52 -16.58
CA PRO A 218 15.06 -17.10 -17.81
C PRO A 218 13.52 -17.16 -17.77
N VAL A 219 12.97 -18.10 -16.97
CA VAL A 219 11.52 -18.21 -16.77
C VAL A 219 11.04 -17.08 -15.88
N LEU A 220 11.78 -16.74 -14.81
CA LEU A 220 11.49 -15.61 -13.93
C LEU A 220 11.48 -14.28 -14.71
N GLU A 221 12.49 -14.05 -15.57
CA GLU A 221 12.55 -12.88 -16.45
C GLU A 221 11.35 -12.82 -17.40
N GLY A 222 10.94 -13.97 -17.95
CA GLY A 222 9.71 -14.11 -18.75
C GLY A 222 8.48 -13.69 -17.96
N CYS A 223 8.31 -14.20 -16.74
CA CYS A 223 7.17 -13.86 -15.88
C CYS A 223 7.07 -12.36 -15.61
N VAL A 224 8.20 -11.69 -15.34
CA VAL A 224 8.21 -10.22 -15.12
C VAL A 224 7.76 -9.48 -16.37
N ARG A 225 8.29 -9.85 -17.53
CA ARG A 225 7.93 -9.22 -18.82
C ARG A 225 6.46 -9.43 -19.16
N ASP A 226 5.97 -10.64 -18.99
CA ASP A 226 4.61 -11.02 -19.39
C ASP A 226 3.56 -10.50 -18.39
N SER A 227 3.92 -10.30 -17.12
CA SER A 227 3.02 -9.72 -16.11
C SER A 227 2.54 -8.31 -16.47
N LEU A 228 3.31 -7.56 -17.28
CA LEU A 228 2.93 -6.24 -17.75
C LEU A 228 1.77 -6.26 -18.77
N ASN A 229 1.46 -7.43 -19.32
CA ASN A 229 0.41 -7.58 -20.34
C ASN A 229 -0.98 -7.88 -19.76
N PHE A 230 -1.07 -8.09 -18.42
CA PHE A 230 -2.36 -8.46 -17.80
C PHE A 230 -3.38 -7.32 -17.79
N ASP A 231 -2.96 -6.07 -17.93
CA ASP A 231 -3.86 -4.93 -17.88
C ASP A 231 -3.46 -3.83 -18.89
N PRO A 232 -3.55 -4.13 -20.19
CA PRO A 232 -3.04 -3.22 -21.22
C PRO A 232 -3.92 -1.98 -21.45
N ARG A 233 -5.17 -1.97 -20.95
CA ARG A 233 -6.15 -0.89 -21.21
C ARG A 233 -6.20 0.16 -20.11
N HIS A 234 -6.12 -0.24 -18.86
CA HIS A 234 -6.42 0.63 -17.71
C HIS A 234 -5.21 0.87 -16.80
N GLY A 235 -4.07 0.24 -17.10
CA GLY A 235 -2.86 0.27 -16.26
C GLY A 235 -2.80 -0.85 -15.23
N ALA A 236 -1.61 -1.11 -14.74
CA ALA A 236 -1.33 -2.25 -13.87
C ALA A 236 -2.21 -2.27 -12.62
N GLY A 237 -2.98 -3.33 -12.45
CA GLY A 237 -3.81 -3.59 -11.28
C GLY A 237 -5.15 -2.85 -11.25
N GLN A 238 -5.47 -1.97 -12.21
CA GLN A 238 -6.69 -1.15 -12.17
C GLN A 238 -7.96 -2.02 -12.20
N ASP A 239 -8.04 -2.99 -13.12
CA ASP A 239 -9.22 -3.85 -13.25
C ASP A 239 -9.48 -4.68 -11.98
N ALA A 240 -8.40 -5.14 -11.31
CA ALA A 240 -8.50 -5.89 -10.06
C ALA A 240 -8.94 -4.98 -8.89
N PHE A 241 -8.39 -3.77 -8.82
CA PHE A 241 -8.77 -2.79 -7.82
C PHE A 241 -10.23 -2.39 -7.96
N ASP A 242 -10.69 -2.08 -9.18
CA ASP A 242 -12.08 -1.73 -9.48
C ASP A 242 -13.04 -2.87 -9.14
N ALA A 243 -12.64 -4.13 -9.37
CA ALA A 243 -13.45 -5.28 -9.01
C ALA A 243 -13.65 -5.38 -7.48
N LEU A 244 -12.60 -5.16 -6.69
CA LEU A 244 -12.67 -5.13 -5.23
C LEU A 244 -13.44 -3.90 -4.73
N GLN A 245 -13.26 -2.74 -5.37
CA GLN A 245 -14.03 -1.55 -5.04
C GLN A 245 -15.53 -1.79 -5.22
N ARG A 246 -15.97 -2.45 -6.31
CA ARG A 246 -17.38 -2.84 -6.48
C ARG A 246 -17.88 -3.81 -5.41
N ILE A 247 -17.01 -4.63 -4.82
CA ILE A 247 -17.37 -5.51 -3.71
C ILE A 247 -17.61 -4.68 -2.45
N VAL A 248 -16.66 -3.83 -2.07
CA VAL A 248 -16.80 -3.01 -0.84
C VAL A 248 -17.90 -1.97 -0.96
N ASP A 249 -18.20 -1.44 -2.16
CA ASP A 249 -19.35 -0.59 -2.43
C ASP A 249 -20.69 -1.28 -2.10
N ARG A 250 -20.79 -2.57 -2.34
CA ARG A 250 -22.00 -3.35 -1.99
C ARG A 250 -22.09 -3.69 -0.51
N ILE A 251 -20.96 -3.81 0.17
CA ILE A 251 -20.89 -4.14 1.60
C ILE A 251 -21.15 -2.89 2.44
N ASP A 252 -20.39 -1.83 2.20
CA ASP A 252 -20.47 -0.58 2.94
C ASP A 252 -19.85 0.57 2.13
N PRO A 253 -20.69 1.36 1.41
CA PRO A 253 -20.23 2.52 0.65
C PRO A 253 -19.90 3.74 1.52
N GLY A 254 -20.02 3.68 2.86
CA GLY A 254 -19.82 4.80 3.78
C GLY A 254 -18.43 5.43 3.71
N TYR A 255 -17.43 4.73 3.18
CA TYR A 255 -16.10 5.30 2.96
C TYR A 255 -16.08 6.48 1.97
N ARG A 256 -17.13 6.65 1.16
CA ARG A 256 -17.27 7.74 0.20
C ARG A 256 -17.72 9.07 0.82
N ALA A 257 -18.08 9.07 2.13
CA ALA A 257 -18.56 10.24 2.86
C ALA A 257 -17.46 11.27 3.12
#